data_a01b6912588ab24c49b16f53463983a8
#
_entry.id   a01b6912588ab24c49b16f53463983a8
#
_cell.length_a   1.000
_cell.length_b   1.000
_cell.length_c   1.000
_cell.angle_alpha   90.00
_cell.angle_beta   90.00
_cell.angle_gamma   90.00
#
_symmetry.space_group_name_H-M   'P 1'
#
loop_
_entity.id
_entity.type
_entity.pdbx_description
1 polymer ?
#
loop_
_entity_poly.entity_id
_entity_poly.type
_entity_poly.pdbx_seq_one_letter_code
_entity_poly.pdbx_strand_id
1 'polypeptide(L)'
;ELSTAAQLAAVSRVLKGFNDTLSVHCLDIARKVYASTGSGNNRALFPKVQAAVELYLTTGEQPYMDFILDNQELIIKQIGRIGWYTARVEKLFAQMKNKKAKAFSAAFRKALTGYEQELNKQVQETPYGVPYRPNIWGAGWDIQRFGFQHYFLTTAYPEIFPKAPVFNALNFILGCHPGSNQASFASGVGAQSATVGYGLNRADWSYIPGG
;
A
#
# COMPACT_ATOMS: atom_id res chain seq x y z
N GLU A 1 -5.95 15.37 -4.00
CA GLU A 1 -6.28 16.07 -2.74
C GLU A 1 -6.41 15.09 -1.55
N LEU A 2 -7.29 14.08 -1.58
CA LEU A 2 -7.45 13.12 -0.47
C LEU A 2 -6.20 12.28 -0.19
N SER A 3 -5.46 11.87 -1.22
CA SER A 3 -4.17 11.19 -1.02
C SER A 3 -3.15 12.10 -0.34
N THR A 4 -3.16 13.39 -0.66
CA THR A 4 -2.35 14.40 0.03
C THR A 4 -2.79 14.56 1.49
N ALA A 5 -4.09 14.55 1.77
CA ALA A 5 -4.60 14.59 3.14
C ALA A 5 -4.11 13.38 3.97
N ALA A 6 -4.12 12.18 3.38
CA ALA A 6 -3.57 10.99 4.02
C ALA A 6 -2.07 11.15 4.35
N GLN A 7 -1.29 11.65 3.37
CA GLN A 7 0.14 11.90 3.57
C GLN A 7 0.39 12.94 4.66
N LEU A 8 -0.35 14.05 4.67
CA LEU A 8 -0.21 15.10 5.68
C LEU A 8 -0.58 14.61 7.08
N ALA A 9 -1.61 13.78 7.22
CA ALA A 9 -1.94 13.16 8.52
C ALA A 9 -0.82 12.24 9.01
N ALA A 10 -0.20 11.47 8.11
CA ALA A 10 0.95 10.63 8.45
C ALA A 10 2.19 11.48 8.81
N VAL A 11 2.49 12.53 8.04
CA VAL A 11 3.58 13.48 8.30
C VAL A 11 3.40 14.16 9.65
N SER A 12 2.18 14.59 9.98
CA SER A 12 1.88 15.17 11.29
C SER A 12 2.31 14.25 12.43
N ARG A 13 1.95 12.96 12.34
CA ARG A 13 2.30 11.96 13.36
C ARG A 13 3.82 11.76 13.51
N VAL A 14 4.55 11.80 12.39
CA VAL A 14 6.02 11.62 12.39
C VAL A 14 6.73 12.87 12.92
N LEU A 15 6.22 14.08 12.64
CA LEU A 15 6.81 15.33 13.06
C LEU A 15 6.55 15.68 14.54
N LYS A 16 5.60 15.01 15.17
CA LYS A 16 5.27 15.24 16.58
C LYS A 16 6.50 15.00 17.47
N GLY A 17 6.86 16.01 18.25
CA GLY A 17 8.07 16.01 19.09
C GLY A 17 9.36 16.45 18.39
N PHE A 18 9.34 16.65 17.05
CA PHE A 18 10.46 17.22 16.29
C PHE A 18 10.17 18.63 15.79
N ASN A 19 8.97 18.83 15.24
CA ASN A 19 8.48 20.12 14.76
C ASN A 19 6.97 20.18 14.97
N ASP A 20 6.56 20.53 16.18
CA ASP A 20 5.15 20.53 16.56
C ASP A 20 4.33 21.56 15.81
N THR A 21 4.91 22.69 15.45
CA THR A 21 4.23 23.72 14.64
C THR A 21 3.85 23.16 13.27
N LEU A 22 4.78 22.53 12.57
CA LEU A 22 4.51 21.93 11.27
C LEU A 22 3.61 20.70 11.40
N SER A 23 3.77 19.90 12.45
CA SER A 23 2.90 18.77 12.78
C SER A 23 1.43 19.18 12.87
N VAL A 24 1.13 20.22 13.66
CA VAL A 24 -0.22 20.76 13.81
C VAL A 24 -0.75 21.32 12.50
N HIS A 25 0.06 22.06 11.74
CA HIS A 25 -0.34 22.63 10.47
C HIS A 25 -0.69 21.54 9.43
N CYS A 26 0.12 20.49 9.33
CA CYS A 26 -0.16 19.34 8.47
C CYS A 26 -1.49 18.66 8.83
N LEU A 27 -1.77 18.46 10.12
CA LEU A 27 -3.01 17.85 10.58
C LEU A 27 -4.24 18.71 10.26
N ASP A 28 -4.14 20.03 10.47
CA ASP A 28 -5.24 20.96 10.17
C ASP A 28 -5.60 20.98 8.69
N ILE A 29 -4.59 20.97 7.81
CA ILE A 29 -4.83 20.87 6.37
C ILE A 29 -5.46 19.53 6.01
N ALA A 30 -4.95 18.42 6.56
CA ALA A 30 -5.49 17.08 6.32
C ALA A 30 -6.98 17.00 6.69
N ARG A 31 -7.36 17.53 7.84
CA ARG A 31 -8.76 17.59 8.31
C ARG A 31 -9.65 18.43 7.39
N LYS A 32 -9.18 19.61 6.99
CA LYS A 32 -9.92 20.51 6.09
C LYS A 32 -10.18 19.85 4.74
N VAL A 33 -9.16 19.24 4.14
CA VAL A 33 -9.29 18.53 2.86
C VAL A 33 -10.22 17.33 2.99
N TYR A 34 -10.10 16.56 4.06
CA TYR A 34 -10.98 15.41 4.31
C TYR A 34 -12.46 15.86 4.43
N ALA A 35 -12.73 16.92 5.19
CA ALA A 35 -14.07 17.45 5.42
C ALA A 35 -14.69 18.07 4.15
N SER A 36 -13.89 18.77 3.34
CA SER A 36 -14.37 19.45 2.12
C SER A 36 -14.69 18.48 0.99
N THR A 37 -14.14 17.27 1.02
CA THR A 37 -14.34 16.29 -0.06
C THR A 37 -15.53 15.39 0.25
N GLY A 38 -16.61 15.55 -0.51
CA GLY A 38 -17.80 14.69 -0.42
C GLY A 38 -17.50 13.23 -0.81
N SER A 39 -18.35 12.31 -0.34
CA SER A 39 -18.26 10.87 -0.66
C SER A 39 -18.95 10.49 -1.98
N GLY A 40 -19.46 11.45 -2.72
CA GLY A 40 -20.39 11.22 -3.82
C GLY A 40 -19.80 10.59 -5.12
N ASN A 41 -18.53 10.22 -5.14
CA ASN A 41 -17.91 9.63 -6.32
C ASN A 41 -17.09 8.40 -5.91
N ASN A 42 -17.37 7.25 -6.51
CA ASN A 42 -16.64 5.99 -6.24
C ASN A 42 -15.12 6.12 -6.42
N ARG A 43 -14.65 7.03 -7.29
CA ARG A 43 -13.21 7.30 -7.47
C ARG A 43 -12.58 7.99 -6.25
N ALA A 44 -13.34 8.79 -5.52
CA ALA A 44 -12.87 9.49 -4.31
C ALA A 44 -12.91 8.59 -3.06
N LEU A 45 -13.68 7.50 -3.10
CA LEU A 45 -13.93 6.68 -1.92
C LEU A 45 -12.66 5.96 -1.40
N PHE A 46 -11.83 5.38 -2.28
CA PHE A 46 -10.58 4.75 -1.86
C PHE A 46 -9.58 5.73 -1.22
N PRO A 47 -9.27 6.88 -1.87
CA PRO A 47 -8.44 7.89 -1.22
C PRO A 47 -9.06 8.42 0.08
N LYS A 48 -10.40 8.47 0.19
CA LYS A 48 -11.06 8.90 1.42
C LYS A 48 -10.94 7.87 2.55
N VAL A 49 -11.04 6.58 2.24
CA VAL A 49 -10.75 5.52 3.22
C VAL A 49 -9.29 5.61 3.68
N GLN A 50 -8.33 5.82 2.77
CA GLN A 50 -6.93 5.99 3.14
C GLN A 50 -6.71 7.20 4.04
N ALA A 51 -7.33 8.34 3.72
CA ALA A 51 -7.26 9.54 4.55
C ALA A 51 -7.90 9.30 5.95
N ALA A 52 -9.03 8.61 6.01
CA ALA A 52 -9.67 8.25 7.28
C ALA A 52 -8.78 7.34 8.13
N VAL A 53 -8.10 6.35 7.50
CA VAL A 53 -7.14 5.49 8.20
C VAL A 53 -5.99 6.31 8.80
N GLU A 54 -5.37 7.18 8.03
CA GLU A 54 -4.24 7.99 8.54
C GLU A 54 -4.68 9.02 9.58
N LEU A 55 -5.83 9.65 9.40
CA LEU A 55 -6.40 10.56 10.40
C LEU A 55 -6.74 9.82 11.69
N TYR A 56 -7.36 8.63 11.61
CA TYR A 56 -7.64 7.82 12.79
C TYR A 56 -6.36 7.41 13.53
N LEU A 57 -5.35 6.94 12.81
CA LEU A 57 -4.05 6.59 13.39
C LEU A 57 -3.34 7.77 14.06
N THR A 58 -3.60 9.00 13.60
CA THR A 58 -2.99 10.22 14.14
C THR A 58 -3.76 10.79 15.31
N THR A 59 -5.09 10.72 15.29
CA THR A 59 -5.96 11.44 16.24
C THR A 59 -6.73 10.52 17.19
N GLY A 60 -7.05 9.30 16.76
CA GLY A 60 -7.97 8.39 17.47
C GLY A 60 -9.43 8.82 17.41
N GLU A 61 -9.79 9.84 16.61
CA GLU A 61 -11.12 10.42 16.60
C GLU A 61 -12.17 9.49 15.97
N GLN A 62 -13.31 9.38 16.67
CA GLN A 62 -14.41 8.47 16.33
C GLN A 62 -14.98 8.63 14.91
N PRO A 63 -15.16 9.85 14.34
CA PRO A 63 -15.72 10.02 13.00
C PRO A 63 -14.95 9.30 11.90
N TYR A 64 -13.63 9.18 12.03
CA TYR A 64 -12.80 8.45 11.04
C TYR A 64 -12.98 6.95 11.17
N MET A 65 -13.09 6.44 12.39
CA MET A 65 -13.43 5.04 12.65
C MET A 65 -14.80 4.69 12.08
N ASP A 66 -15.80 5.52 12.36
CA ASP A 66 -17.17 5.30 11.87
C ASP A 66 -17.21 5.26 10.36
N PHE A 67 -16.52 6.19 9.69
CA PHE A 67 -16.41 6.18 8.23
C PHE A 67 -15.79 4.88 7.68
N ILE A 68 -14.74 4.36 8.32
CA ILE A 68 -14.12 3.09 7.91
C ILE A 68 -15.10 1.93 8.09
N LEU A 69 -15.79 1.85 9.23
CA LEU A 69 -16.75 0.80 9.53
C LEU A 69 -18.01 0.87 8.66
N ASP A 70 -18.46 2.06 8.29
CA ASP A 70 -19.60 2.27 7.39
C ASP A 70 -19.29 1.83 5.95
N ASN A 71 -18.01 1.84 5.57
CA ASN A 71 -17.54 1.40 4.25
C ASN A 71 -16.93 -0.01 4.26
N GLN A 72 -17.21 -0.83 5.28
CA GLN A 72 -16.61 -2.16 5.44
C GLN A 72 -16.83 -3.09 4.25
N GLU A 73 -18.02 -3.09 3.65
CA GLU A 73 -18.33 -3.94 2.49
C GLU A 73 -17.43 -3.64 1.30
N LEU A 74 -17.21 -2.36 1.02
CA LEU A 74 -16.30 -1.92 -0.03
C LEU A 74 -14.86 -2.34 0.29
N ILE A 75 -14.41 -2.14 1.53
CA ILE A 75 -13.05 -2.49 1.97
C ILE A 75 -12.82 -3.99 1.79
N ILE A 76 -13.77 -4.82 2.20
CA ILE A 76 -13.70 -6.28 2.05
C ILE A 76 -13.70 -6.68 0.57
N LYS A 77 -14.60 -6.12 -0.23
CA LYS A 77 -14.68 -6.39 -1.67
C LYS A 77 -13.40 -6.01 -2.42
N GLN A 78 -12.68 -4.99 -1.94
CA GLN A 78 -11.46 -4.46 -2.56
C GLN A 78 -10.21 -4.73 -1.72
N ILE A 79 -10.20 -5.86 -1.00
CA ILE A 79 -9.16 -6.19 -0.03
C ILE A 79 -7.75 -6.17 -0.63
N GLY A 80 -7.57 -6.67 -1.83
CA GLY A 80 -6.28 -6.66 -2.53
C GLY A 80 -5.77 -5.28 -2.90
N ARG A 81 -6.65 -4.27 -2.95
CA ARG A 81 -6.27 -2.90 -3.31
C ARG A 81 -6.05 -2.01 -2.10
N ILE A 82 -6.88 -2.15 -1.07
CA ILE A 82 -6.91 -1.24 0.08
C ILE A 82 -6.67 -1.94 1.42
N GLY A 83 -6.55 -3.27 1.42
CA GLY A 83 -6.32 -4.05 2.63
C GLY A 83 -5.02 -3.72 3.34
N TRP A 84 -3.93 -3.48 2.60
CA TRP A 84 -2.60 -3.26 3.15
C TRP A 84 -2.52 -2.05 4.10
N TYR A 85 -3.19 -0.93 3.81
CA TYR A 85 -3.23 0.22 4.72
C TYR A 85 -4.35 0.12 5.77
N THR A 86 -5.50 -0.51 5.43
CA THR A 86 -6.59 -0.73 6.38
C THR A 86 -6.20 -1.73 7.48
N ALA A 87 -5.30 -2.66 7.18
CA ALA A 87 -4.70 -3.59 8.13
C ALA A 87 -4.14 -2.91 9.40
N ARG A 88 -3.65 -1.69 9.26
CA ARG A 88 -3.05 -0.92 10.36
C ARG A 88 -4.08 -0.50 11.43
N VAL A 89 -5.30 -0.17 11.02
CA VAL A 89 -6.40 0.18 11.95
C VAL A 89 -7.17 -1.06 12.40
N GLU A 90 -7.26 -2.10 11.57
CA GLU A 90 -7.95 -3.34 11.93
C GLU A 90 -7.40 -3.94 13.22
N LYS A 91 -6.09 -3.95 13.41
CA LYS A 91 -5.47 -4.45 14.66
C LYS A 91 -5.91 -3.67 15.90
N LEU A 92 -6.13 -2.37 15.77
CA LEU A 92 -6.68 -1.55 16.85
C LEU A 92 -8.14 -1.89 17.10
N PHE A 93 -8.93 -2.03 16.03
CA PHE A 93 -10.35 -2.37 16.10
C PHE A 93 -10.59 -3.75 16.74
N ALA A 94 -9.73 -4.72 16.44
CA ALA A 94 -9.81 -6.07 17.04
C ALA A 94 -9.74 -6.06 18.57
N GLN A 95 -9.03 -5.09 19.15
CA GLN A 95 -8.84 -4.96 20.61
C GLN A 95 -9.98 -4.21 21.30
N MET A 96 -10.84 -3.55 20.54
CA MET A 96 -11.94 -2.75 21.11
C MET A 96 -13.08 -3.61 21.64
N LYS A 97 -13.81 -3.10 22.62
CA LYS A 97 -15.08 -3.71 23.10
C LYS A 97 -16.27 -3.48 22.15
N ASN A 98 -16.07 -2.70 21.08
CA ASN A 98 -17.11 -2.34 20.10
C ASN A 98 -17.48 -3.54 19.23
N LYS A 99 -18.76 -3.94 19.22
CA LYS A 99 -19.27 -5.08 18.43
C LYS A 99 -19.08 -4.90 16.92
N LYS A 100 -19.31 -3.68 16.40
CA LYS A 100 -19.17 -3.37 14.97
C LYS A 100 -17.70 -3.48 14.53
N ALA A 101 -16.78 -2.97 15.34
CA ALA A 101 -15.35 -3.09 15.11
C ALA A 101 -14.86 -4.55 15.12
N LYS A 102 -15.36 -5.37 16.06
CA LYS A 102 -15.03 -6.80 16.10
C LYS A 102 -15.58 -7.57 14.91
N ALA A 103 -16.81 -7.26 14.47
CA ALA A 103 -17.41 -7.87 13.29
C ALA A 103 -16.62 -7.53 12.02
N PHE A 104 -16.24 -6.25 11.88
CA PHE A 104 -15.35 -5.80 10.80
C PHE A 104 -14.03 -6.56 10.82
N SER A 105 -13.36 -6.66 11.97
CA SER A 105 -12.08 -7.36 12.12
C SER A 105 -12.16 -8.82 11.67
N ALA A 106 -13.20 -9.54 12.10
CA ALA A 106 -13.42 -10.93 11.71
C ALA A 106 -13.63 -11.08 10.18
N ALA A 107 -14.47 -10.23 9.59
CA ALA A 107 -14.74 -10.24 8.17
C ALA A 107 -13.50 -9.85 7.34
N PHE A 108 -12.73 -8.87 7.80
CA PHE A 108 -11.50 -8.41 7.18
C PHE A 108 -10.43 -9.52 7.15
N ARG A 109 -10.20 -10.20 8.26
CA ARG A 109 -9.25 -11.34 8.33
C ARG A 109 -9.66 -12.49 7.42
N LYS A 110 -10.95 -12.81 7.36
CA LYS A 110 -11.49 -13.81 6.43
C LYS A 110 -11.21 -13.41 4.98
N ALA A 111 -11.41 -12.14 4.63
CA ALA A 111 -11.14 -11.62 3.30
C ALA A 111 -9.64 -11.65 2.96
N LEU A 112 -8.75 -11.34 3.93
CA LEU A 112 -7.30 -11.45 3.75
C LEU A 112 -6.87 -12.89 3.46
N THR A 113 -7.44 -13.88 4.16
CA THR A 113 -7.15 -15.30 3.90
C THR A 113 -7.58 -15.70 2.48
N GLY A 114 -8.76 -15.27 2.04
CA GLY A 114 -9.21 -15.52 0.67
C GLY A 114 -8.33 -14.83 -0.39
N TYR A 115 -7.89 -13.62 -0.11
CA TYR A 115 -6.98 -12.89 -0.99
C TYR A 115 -5.61 -13.56 -1.10
N GLU A 116 -5.06 -14.05 0.01
CA GLU A 116 -3.79 -14.79 0.02
C GLU A 116 -3.89 -16.07 -0.82
N GLN A 117 -4.98 -16.82 -0.70
CA GLN A 117 -5.22 -18.02 -1.51
C GLN A 117 -5.25 -17.70 -3.01
N GLU A 118 -5.84 -16.57 -3.41
CA GLU A 118 -5.84 -16.12 -4.80
C GLU A 118 -4.44 -15.68 -5.25
N LEU A 119 -3.69 -14.98 -4.42
CA LEU A 119 -2.29 -14.62 -4.70
C LEU A 119 -1.43 -15.85 -4.91
N ASN A 120 -1.58 -16.88 -4.09
CA ASN A 120 -0.83 -18.13 -4.21
C ASN A 120 -1.08 -18.84 -5.55
N LYS A 121 -2.33 -18.84 -6.04
CA LYS A 121 -2.62 -19.35 -7.38
C LYS A 121 -1.88 -18.56 -8.46
N GLN A 122 -1.92 -17.22 -8.38
CA GLN A 122 -1.26 -16.35 -9.36
C GLN A 122 0.27 -16.47 -9.32
N VAL A 123 0.85 -16.67 -8.15
CA VAL A 123 2.29 -16.94 -7.98
C VAL A 123 2.72 -18.19 -8.75
N GLN A 124 1.88 -19.21 -8.81
CA GLN A 124 2.17 -20.45 -9.56
C GLN A 124 2.03 -20.29 -11.08
N GLU A 125 1.37 -19.23 -11.57
CA GLU A 125 1.19 -18.97 -12.99
C GLU A 125 2.45 -18.38 -13.65
N THR A 126 3.42 -17.90 -12.87
CA THR A 126 4.65 -17.27 -13.40
C THR A 126 5.92 -17.93 -12.88
N PRO A 127 6.98 -18.04 -13.71
CA PRO A 127 8.26 -18.61 -13.28
C PRO A 127 8.99 -17.72 -12.26
N TYR A 128 8.56 -16.49 -12.07
CA TYR A 128 9.20 -15.52 -11.18
C TYR A 128 8.69 -15.58 -9.75
N GLY A 129 7.62 -16.37 -9.49
CA GLY A 129 7.03 -16.48 -8.16
C GLY A 129 6.39 -15.20 -7.65
N VAL A 130 5.85 -14.38 -8.55
CA VAL A 130 5.11 -13.15 -8.26
C VAL A 130 3.73 -13.20 -8.90
N PRO A 131 2.69 -12.66 -8.26
CA PRO A 131 1.34 -12.61 -8.82
C PRO A 131 1.29 -11.51 -9.89
N TYR A 132 1.61 -11.85 -11.11
CA TYR A 132 1.56 -10.92 -12.22
C TYR A 132 0.89 -11.56 -13.44
N ARG A 133 -0.12 -10.87 -13.96
CA ARG A 133 -0.72 -11.20 -15.25
C ARG A 133 -0.27 -10.16 -16.26
N PRO A 134 0.32 -10.56 -17.39
CA PRO A 134 0.83 -9.64 -18.40
C PRO A 134 -0.23 -8.63 -18.83
N ASN A 135 0.16 -7.37 -18.89
CA ASN A 135 -0.62 -6.26 -19.41
C ASN A 135 0.23 -5.54 -20.47
N ILE A 136 -0.32 -4.51 -21.10
CA ILE A 136 0.34 -3.78 -22.21
C ILE A 136 1.71 -3.25 -21.80
N TRP A 137 1.83 -2.72 -20.57
CA TRP A 137 3.06 -2.16 -20.01
C TRP A 137 2.95 -2.02 -18.49
N GLY A 138 4.05 -1.67 -17.82
CA GLY A 138 4.02 -1.38 -16.39
C GLY A 138 4.33 -2.58 -15.47
N ALA A 139 4.86 -3.68 -15.99
CA ALA A 139 5.19 -4.88 -15.21
C ALA A 139 6.04 -4.56 -13.98
N GLY A 140 7.11 -3.80 -14.15
CA GLY A 140 8.00 -3.40 -13.05
C GLY A 140 7.27 -2.63 -11.97
N TRP A 141 6.43 -1.67 -12.34
CA TRP A 141 5.65 -0.89 -11.37
C TRP A 141 4.61 -1.72 -10.62
N ASP A 142 3.94 -2.65 -11.31
CA ASP A 142 2.93 -3.50 -10.67
C ASP A 142 3.57 -4.47 -9.70
N ILE A 143 4.70 -5.05 -10.04
CA ILE A 143 5.44 -5.97 -9.17
C ILE A 143 6.09 -5.21 -7.99
N GLN A 144 6.65 -4.02 -8.21
CA GLN A 144 7.16 -3.15 -7.15
C GLN A 144 6.04 -2.78 -6.16
N ARG A 145 4.89 -2.34 -6.68
CA ARG A 145 3.71 -2.03 -5.86
C ARG A 145 3.23 -3.25 -5.08
N PHE A 146 3.16 -4.40 -5.72
CA PHE A 146 2.82 -5.66 -5.05
C PHE A 146 3.80 -5.95 -3.90
N GLY A 147 5.12 -5.92 -4.15
CA GLY A 147 6.14 -6.16 -3.14
C GLY A 147 5.99 -5.24 -1.93
N PHE A 148 5.77 -3.94 -2.18
CA PHE A 148 5.53 -2.94 -1.14
C PHE A 148 4.27 -3.24 -0.32
N GLN A 149 3.14 -3.50 -0.96
CA GLN A 149 1.87 -3.79 -0.27
C GLN A 149 1.95 -5.11 0.51
N HIS A 150 2.56 -6.12 -0.07
CA HIS A 150 2.71 -7.43 0.55
C HIS A 150 3.66 -7.38 1.76
N TYR A 151 4.68 -6.52 1.74
CA TYR A 151 5.54 -6.27 2.90
C TYR A 151 4.73 -5.80 4.12
N PHE A 152 3.78 -4.89 3.93
CA PHE A 152 2.89 -4.47 5.02
C PHE A 152 1.97 -5.58 5.48
N LEU A 153 1.41 -6.37 4.57
CA LEU A 153 0.54 -7.49 4.92
C LEU A 153 1.29 -8.59 5.66
N THR A 154 2.48 -8.99 5.21
CA THR A 154 3.28 -10.00 5.89
C THR A 154 3.79 -9.54 7.25
N THR A 155 4.04 -8.23 7.41
CA THR A 155 4.39 -7.64 8.71
C THR A 155 3.21 -7.62 9.67
N ALA A 156 2.02 -7.31 9.15
CA ALA A 156 0.81 -7.23 9.96
C ALA A 156 0.21 -8.61 10.27
N TYR A 157 0.25 -9.55 9.33
CA TYR A 157 -0.36 -10.89 9.42
C TYR A 157 0.61 -11.96 8.93
N PRO A 158 1.73 -12.21 9.64
CA PRO A 158 2.73 -13.19 9.23
C PRO A 158 2.16 -14.63 9.21
N GLU A 159 1.08 -14.88 9.93
CA GLU A 159 0.35 -16.14 9.95
C GLU A 159 -0.48 -16.39 8.69
N ILE A 160 -0.79 -15.35 7.90
CA ILE A 160 -1.56 -15.44 6.66
C ILE A 160 -0.63 -15.27 5.45
N PHE A 161 0.24 -14.26 5.47
CA PHE A 161 1.06 -13.87 4.33
C PHE A 161 2.52 -14.28 4.49
N PRO A 162 3.05 -15.20 3.66
CA PRO A 162 4.45 -15.57 3.67
C PRO A 162 5.35 -14.44 3.16
N LYS A 163 6.63 -14.45 3.57
CA LYS A 163 7.62 -13.44 3.13
C LYS A 163 8.16 -13.68 1.72
N ALA A 164 8.12 -14.90 1.23
CA ALA A 164 8.74 -15.26 -0.04
C ALA A 164 8.30 -14.39 -1.22
N PRO A 165 7.00 -14.05 -1.42
CA PRO A 165 6.57 -13.19 -2.52
C PRO A 165 7.17 -11.78 -2.49
N VAL A 166 7.51 -11.24 -1.29
CA VAL A 166 8.19 -9.93 -1.16
C VAL A 166 9.59 -10.01 -1.77
N PHE A 167 10.35 -11.05 -1.41
CA PHE A 167 11.70 -11.26 -1.96
C PHE A 167 11.66 -11.58 -3.45
N ASN A 168 10.68 -12.35 -3.92
CA ASN A 168 10.50 -12.61 -5.33
C ASN A 168 10.21 -11.34 -6.14
N ALA A 169 9.39 -10.45 -5.58
CA ALA A 169 9.15 -9.14 -6.20
C ALA A 169 10.42 -8.29 -6.26
N LEU A 170 11.21 -8.25 -5.18
CA LEU A 170 12.49 -7.56 -5.15
C LEU A 170 13.47 -8.17 -6.17
N ASN A 171 13.59 -9.50 -6.19
CA ASN A 171 14.46 -10.22 -7.14
C ASN A 171 14.05 -9.95 -8.59
N PHE A 172 12.75 -9.88 -8.89
CA PHE A 172 12.27 -9.51 -10.21
C PHE A 172 12.73 -8.11 -10.61
N ILE A 173 12.56 -7.11 -9.73
CA ILE A 173 12.97 -5.73 -9.99
C ILE A 173 14.49 -5.62 -10.20
N LEU A 174 15.27 -6.42 -9.49
CA LEU A 174 16.74 -6.40 -9.57
C LEU A 174 17.32 -7.33 -10.66
N GLY A 175 16.49 -8.01 -11.44
CA GLY A 175 16.94 -8.99 -12.44
C GLY A 175 17.53 -10.28 -11.83
N CYS A 176 17.37 -10.51 -10.54
CA CYS A 176 17.84 -11.69 -9.83
C CYS A 176 16.76 -12.79 -9.83
N HIS A 177 16.37 -13.25 -11.01
CA HIS A 177 15.32 -14.24 -11.24
C HIS A 177 15.77 -15.32 -12.24
N PRO A 178 15.06 -16.43 -12.38
CA PRO A 178 15.50 -17.55 -13.22
C PRO A 178 15.42 -17.31 -14.76
N GLY A 179 14.88 -16.20 -15.21
CA GLY A 179 14.81 -15.86 -16.64
C GLY A 179 16.18 -15.52 -17.24
N SER A 180 16.33 -15.68 -18.55
CA SER A 180 17.56 -15.35 -19.28
C SER A 180 17.85 -13.83 -19.36
N ASN A 181 16.81 -13.01 -19.34
CA ASN A 181 16.95 -11.54 -19.28
C ASN A 181 17.09 -11.10 -17.83
N GLN A 182 18.30 -10.78 -17.42
CA GLN A 182 18.65 -10.35 -16.06
C GLN A 182 18.80 -8.82 -15.94
N ALA A 183 18.24 -8.07 -16.86
CA ALA A 183 18.24 -6.61 -16.79
C ALA A 183 17.47 -6.14 -15.54
N SER A 184 18.12 -5.31 -14.73
CA SER A 184 17.46 -4.65 -13.59
C SER A 184 16.55 -3.52 -14.08
N PHE A 185 15.42 -3.35 -13.44
CA PHE A 185 14.55 -2.18 -13.63
C PHE A 185 15.09 -0.92 -12.92
N ALA A 186 16.09 -1.09 -12.05
CA ALA A 186 16.73 0.01 -11.33
C ALA A 186 18.16 0.21 -11.82
N SER A 187 18.55 1.45 -12.05
CA SER A 187 19.92 1.79 -12.45
C SER A 187 20.89 1.68 -11.27
N GLY A 188 22.12 1.23 -11.53
CA GLY A 188 23.18 1.12 -10.53
C GLY A 188 23.09 -0.05 -9.55
N VAL A 189 22.03 -0.87 -9.64
CA VAL A 189 21.82 -2.02 -8.76
C VAL A 189 21.26 -3.20 -9.55
N GLY A 190 21.34 -4.40 -8.96
CA GLY A 190 20.81 -5.63 -9.54
C GLY A 190 21.81 -6.40 -10.39
N ALA A 191 21.37 -7.50 -11.01
CA ALA A 191 22.23 -8.44 -11.73
C ALA A 191 22.86 -7.82 -13.00
N GLN A 192 22.05 -7.14 -13.80
CA GLN A 192 22.51 -6.31 -14.94
C GLN A 192 21.88 -4.93 -14.81
N SER A 193 22.64 -4.01 -14.24
CA SER A 193 22.16 -2.64 -13.98
C SER A 193 21.73 -1.94 -15.26
N ALA A 194 20.56 -1.31 -15.25
CA ALA A 194 20.23 -0.31 -16.26
C ALA A 194 21.19 0.88 -16.17
N THR A 195 21.64 1.38 -17.31
CA THR A 195 22.58 2.51 -17.40
C THR A 195 21.90 3.81 -17.81
N VAL A 196 20.63 3.72 -18.25
CA VAL A 196 19.86 4.85 -18.76
C VAL A 196 18.46 4.82 -18.16
N GLY A 197 18.01 5.93 -17.60
CA GLY A 197 16.64 6.07 -17.12
C GLY A 197 15.63 6.29 -18.26
N TYR A 198 14.35 6.16 -17.95
CA TYR A 198 13.26 6.34 -18.92
C TYR A 198 13.07 7.83 -19.28
N GLY A 199 12.80 8.09 -20.55
CA GLY A 199 12.28 9.38 -21.05
C GLY A 199 13.33 10.33 -21.60
N LEU A 200 14.00 11.11 -20.81
CA LEU A 200 14.93 12.17 -21.25
C LEU A 200 16.32 11.65 -21.66
N ASN A 201 16.55 10.36 -21.69
CA ASN A 201 17.84 9.79 -21.44
C ASN A 201 18.36 8.99 -22.60
N ARG A 202 18.89 9.69 -23.55
CA ARG A 202 19.67 9.09 -24.64
C ARG A 202 21.16 9.45 -24.56
N ALA A 203 21.59 9.91 -23.37
CA ALA A 203 22.95 10.34 -23.14
C ALA A 203 23.53 9.69 -21.89
N ASP A 204 24.80 9.28 -21.91
CA ASP A 204 25.48 8.58 -20.83
C ASP A 204 25.51 9.36 -19.50
N TRP A 205 25.45 10.68 -19.57
CA TRP A 205 25.41 11.56 -18.40
C TRP A 205 24.06 11.54 -17.64
N SER A 206 23.05 10.85 -18.15
CA SER A 206 21.72 10.72 -17.54
C SER A 206 21.62 9.58 -16.53
N TYR A 207 22.70 8.93 -16.22
CA TYR A 207 22.75 7.86 -15.24
C TYR A 207 22.48 8.36 -13.84
N ILE A 208 21.37 7.87 -13.24
CA ILE A 208 20.96 8.17 -11.87
C ILE A 208 20.87 6.83 -11.13
N PRO A 209 21.75 6.55 -10.16
CA PRO A 209 21.69 5.30 -9.38
C PRO A 209 20.35 5.15 -8.66
N GLY A 210 19.69 4.01 -8.84
CA GLY A 210 18.38 3.72 -8.24
C GLY A 210 17.18 4.36 -8.95
N GLY A 211 17.39 4.99 -10.10
CA GLY A 211 16.33 5.59 -10.92
C GLY A 211 15.62 4.57 -11.80
#